data_4c7306a0ec105e1d01c7c9116523c650
#
_entry.id   4c7306a0ec105e1d01c7c9116523c650
#
_cell.length_a   1.000
_cell.length_b   1.000
_cell.length_c   1.000
_cell.angle_alpha   90.00
_cell.angle_beta   90.00
_cell.angle_gamma   90.00
#
_symmetry.space_group_name_H-M   'P 1'
#
loop_
_entity.id
_entity.type
_entity.pdbx_description
1 polymer ?
#
loop_
_entity_poly.entity_id
_entity_poly.type
_entity_poly.pdbx_seq_one_letter_code
_entity_poly.pdbx_strand_id
1 'polypeptide(L)'
;MRSTIVMTGASRGIGRVAAERVLGRPDVHLLVVARESAIARLSGELGEDVSYVAADLGSLESVRSAAAEIRDRLDRGDLPPLRGFTGNAGVQYANALTEGPDGLEATFTVNVLANHLFVRLLQDRFVPPSRIVITVSDTHFGDFKHNLGMVPGPRWQSPEILARTGAFPGSDTTAGGRTAYSTSKLAAIHLVHEYARRLPEGIDAVAYNPAFVPGTGLARDAGPVSRFAMRYVLPALTLTPFATSRRAAGRYLADVVLGTTEAPNGSYVDRGKVARSSEESYDPQRESELWDAAERFTAAL
;
A
#
# COMPACT_ATOMS: atom_id res chain seq x y z
N MET A 1 6.48 25.33 -6.94
CA MET A 1 5.70 25.58 -5.71
C MET A 1 5.81 24.33 -4.87
N ARG A 2 6.17 24.47 -3.58
CA ARG A 2 6.35 23.32 -2.68
C ARG A 2 5.03 22.59 -2.49
N SER A 3 5.07 21.23 -2.36
CA SER A 3 3.90 20.39 -2.21
C SER A 3 4.10 19.31 -1.17
N THR A 4 3.02 18.86 -0.55
CA THR A 4 3.03 17.77 0.42
C THR A 4 2.69 16.45 -0.26
N ILE A 5 3.48 15.42 0.07
CA ILE A 5 3.18 14.02 -0.20
C ILE A 5 2.99 13.30 1.13
N VAL A 6 1.83 12.70 1.35
CA VAL A 6 1.57 11.83 2.49
C VAL A 6 1.98 10.41 2.14
N MET A 7 2.77 9.75 3.00
CA MET A 7 3.27 8.40 2.73
C MET A 7 3.17 7.49 3.94
N THR A 8 2.57 6.32 3.75
CA THR A 8 2.61 5.22 4.72
C THR A 8 3.77 4.27 4.41
N GLY A 9 4.28 3.55 5.41
CA GLY A 9 5.31 2.51 5.21
C GLY A 9 6.70 3.02 4.86
N ALA A 10 7.04 4.28 5.18
CA ALA A 10 8.34 4.90 4.93
C ALA A 10 9.44 4.47 5.91
N SER A 11 9.13 3.73 6.97
CA SER A 11 10.07 3.44 8.05
C SER A 11 11.14 2.38 7.73
N ARG A 12 10.94 1.58 6.68
CA ARG A 12 11.86 0.50 6.28
C ARG A 12 11.60 0.03 4.85
N GLY A 13 12.45 -0.88 4.38
CA GLY A 13 12.23 -1.57 3.10
C GLY A 13 12.27 -0.63 1.90
N ILE A 14 11.38 -0.87 0.94
CA ILE A 14 11.27 -0.08 -0.28
C ILE A 14 10.76 1.34 0.01
N GLY A 15 9.85 1.48 0.98
CA GLY A 15 9.29 2.77 1.35
C GLY A 15 10.34 3.72 1.95
N ARG A 16 11.33 3.21 2.71
CA ARG A 16 12.44 4.03 3.22
C ARG A 16 13.28 4.59 2.07
N VAL A 17 13.65 3.75 1.12
CA VAL A 17 14.41 4.18 -0.07
C VAL A 17 13.63 5.20 -0.90
N ALA A 18 12.31 4.98 -1.05
CA ALA A 18 11.45 5.91 -1.77
C ALA A 18 11.36 7.25 -1.03
N ALA A 19 11.17 7.25 0.29
CA ALA A 19 11.11 8.45 1.11
C ALA A 19 12.38 9.30 1.00
N GLU A 20 13.56 8.67 1.11
CA GLU A 20 14.85 9.35 0.94
C GLU A 20 14.99 10.00 -0.45
N ARG A 21 14.52 9.32 -1.49
CA ARG A 21 14.58 9.84 -2.86
C ARG A 21 13.56 10.96 -3.10
N VAL A 22 12.36 10.86 -2.54
CA VAL A 22 11.33 11.89 -2.59
C VAL A 22 11.80 13.16 -1.89
N LEU A 23 12.43 13.03 -0.72
CA LEU A 23 13.06 14.14 0.02
C LEU A 23 14.27 14.77 -0.68
N GLY A 24 14.87 14.08 -1.65
CA GLY A 24 15.88 14.67 -2.54
C GLY A 24 15.33 15.75 -3.49
N ARG A 25 14.01 16.00 -3.49
CA ARG A 25 13.35 17.05 -4.26
C ARG A 25 13.10 18.26 -3.37
N PRO A 26 13.69 19.43 -3.67
CA PRO A 26 13.55 20.63 -2.82
C PRO A 26 12.13 21.20 -2.80
N ASP A 27 11.31 20.83 -3.77
CA ASP A 27 9.93 21.26 -3.91
C ASP A 27 8.93 20.32 -3.22
N VAL A 28 9.40 19.32 -2.48
CA VAL A 28 8.56 18.36 -1.77
C VAL A 28 8.72 18.47 -0.26
N HIS A 29 7.61 18.43 0.45
CA HIS A 29 7.51 18.14 1.87
C HIS A 29 6.91 16.75 2.04
N LEU A 30 7.58 15.85 2.78
CA LEU A 30 7.09 14.51 3.01
C LEU A 30 6.42 14.40 4.39
N LEU A 31 5.15 14.02 4.41
CA LEU A 31 4.46 13.67 5.65
C LEU A 31 4.40 12.15 5.79
N VAL A 32 5.11 11.63 6.77
CA VAL A 32 5.17 10.18 7.04
C VAL A 32 4.11 9.80 8.06
N VAL A 33 3.23 8.89 7.67
CA VAL A 33 2.28 8.25 8.58
C VAL A 33 2.85 6.91 9.04
N ALA A 34 3.07 6.76 10.35
CA ALA A 34 3.66 5.56 10.92
C ALA A 34 3.26 5.41 12.40
N ARG A 35 3.48 4.23 12.98
CA ARG A 35 3.30 4.03 14.43
C ARG A 35 4.31 4.86 15.22
N GLU A 36 3.94 5.35 16.40
CA GLU A 36 4.80 6.15 17.28
C GLU A 36 6.20 5.55 17.48
N SER A 37 6.28 4.25 17.72
CA SER A 37 7.56 3.55 17.89
C SER A 37 8.45 3.58 16.63
N ALA A 38 7.87 3.74 15.45
CA ALA A 38 8.62 3.91 14.20
C ALA A 38 9.00 5.38 14.00
N ILE A 39 8.15 6.32 14.36
CA ILE A 39 8.43 7.77 14.31
C ILE A 39 9.63 8.10 15.21
N ALA A 40 9.64 7.60 16.44
CA ALA A 40 10.73 7.82 17.39
C ALA A 40 12.12 7.39 16.84
N ARG A 41 12.15 6.39 15.94
CA ARG A 41 13.40 5.97 15.26
C ARG A 41 13.70 6.77 14.00
N LEU A 42 12.68 7.30 13.33
CA LEU A 42 12.83 8.06 12.09
C LEU A 42 13.18 9.52 12.34
N SER A 43 12.75 10.06 13.48
CA SER A 43 13.02 11.45 13.86
C SER A 43 14.52 11.71 13.90
N GLY A 44 14.98 12.65 13.09
CA GLY A 44 16.39 12.98 12.90
C GLY A 44 17.13 12.20 11.80
N GLU A 45 16.53 11.12 11.24
CA GLU A 45 17.19 10.34 10.19
C GLU A 45 16.82 10.80 8.75
N LEU A 46 15.67 11.46 8.56
CA LEU A 46 15.14 11.84 7.23
C LEU A 46 15.32 13.33 6.89
N GLY A 47 15.97 14.13 7.76
CA GLY A 47 16.19 15.55 7.52
C GLY A 47 15.03 16.45 7.99
N GLU A 48 15.05 17.73 7.56
CA GLU A 48 14.11 18.76 8.06
C GLU A 48 12.83 18.88 7.23
N ASP A 49 12.84 18.43 5.98
CA ASP A 49 11.70 18.52 5.07
C ASP A 49 10.68 17.39 5.25
N VAL A 50 10.66 16.80 6.45
CA VAL A 50 9.75 15.72 6.82
C VAL A 50 8.98 16.04 8.07
N SER A 51 7.71 15.70 8.09
CA SER A 51 6.88 15.70 9.29
C SER A 51 6.23 14.33 9.50
N TYR A 52 5.67 14.12 10.69
CA TYR A 52 5.15 12.82 11.09
C TYR A 52 3.76 12.96 11.66
N VAL A 53 2.94 11.94 11.40
CA VAL A 53 1.64 11.71 12.06
C VAL A 53 1.58 10.26 12.51
N ALA A 54 1.20 10.06 13.75
CA ALA A 54 1.09 8.72 14.32
C ALA A 54 -0.20 8.04 13.87
N ALA A 55 -0.09 6.78 13.38
CA ALA A 55 -1.24 5.93 13.13
C ALA A 55 -0.90 4.45 13.21
N ASP A 56 -1.84 3.66 13.73
CA ASP A 56 -1.90 2.22 13.51
C ASP A 56 -2.91 1.94 12.38
N LEU A 57 -2.40 1.46 11.24
CA LEU A 57 -3.23 1.14 10.07
C LEU A 57 -4.15 -0.08 10.28
N GLY A 58 -3.95 -0.82 11.37
CA GLY A 58 -4.86 -1.90 11.78
C GLY A 58 -6.11 -1.39 12.50
N SER A 59 -6.19 -0.09 12.81
CA SER A 59 -7.35 0.55 13.45
C SER A 59 -7.88 1.68 12.56
N LEU A 60 -9.13 1.56 12.12
CA LEU A 60 -9.79 2.58 11.31
C LEU A 60 -9.96 3.89 12.08
N GLU A 61 -10.19 3.82 13.40
CA GLU A 61 -10.25 5.01 14.25
C GLU A 61 -8.91 5.74 14.31
N SER A 62 -7.80 5.01 14.42
CA SER A 62 -6.46 5.60 14.37
C SER A 62 -6.17 6.25 13.00
N VAL A 63 -6.66 5.66 11.92
CA VAL A 63 -6.57 6.24 10.56
C VAL A 63 -7.40 7.52 10.46
N ARG A 64 -8.61 7.56 11.03
CA ARG A 64 -9.46 8.77 11.06
C ARG A 64 -8.76 9.91 11.80
N SER A 65 -8.24 9.61 12.99
CA SER A 65 -7.54 10.59 13.82
C SER A 65 -6.32 11.18 13.08
N ALA A 66 -5.55 10.32 12.42
CA ALA A 66 -4.41 10.76 11.61
C ALA A 66 -4.82 11.61 10.40
N ALA A 67 -5.89 11.23 9.70
CA ALA A 67 -6.40 12.00 8.58
C ALA A 67 -6.94 13.37 9.03
N ALA A 68 -7.62 13.43 10.19
CA ALA A 68 -8.09 14.69 10.78
C ALA A 68 -6.91 15.62 11.12
N GLU A 69 -5.86 15.10 11.74
CA GLU A 69 -4.64 15.87 12.04
C GLU A 69 -3.98 16.42 10.76
N ILE A 70 -3.90 15.60 9.70
CA ILE A 70 -3.36 16.03 8.41
C ILE A 70 -4.21 17.16 7.82
N ARG A 71 -5.54 17.04 7.84
CA ARG A 71 -6.47 18.06 7.36
C ARG A 71 -6.29 19.36 8.13
N ASP A 72 -6.25 19.29 9.46
CA ASP A 72 -6.06 20.47 10.33
C ASP A 72 -4.76 21.21 10.03
N ARG A 73 -3.66 20.48 9.79
CA ARG A 73 -2.38 21.08 9.41
C ARG A 73 -2.41 21.73 8.03
N LEU A 74 -3.11 21.13 7.06
CA LEU A 74 -3.33 21.69 5.73
C LEU A 74 -4.18 22.97 5.82
N ASP A 75 -5.27 22.93 6.59
CA ASP A 75 -6.22 24.05 6.74
C ASP A 75 -5.59 25.25 7.47
N ARG A 76 -4.65 25.02 8.40
CA ARG A 76 -3.87 26.08 9.06
C ARG A 76 -2.70 26.61 8.22
N GLY A 77 -2.37 25.97 7.10
CA GLY A 77 -1.20 26.29 6.30
C GLY A 77 0.14 25.84 6.88
N ASP A 78 0.12 24.93 7.86
CA ASP A 78 1.32 24.31 8.45
C ASP A 78 2.01 23.34 7.46
N LEU A 79 1.28 22.90 6.44
CA LEU A 79 1.76 22.05 5.35
C LEU A 79 1.55 22.73 3.99
N PRO A 80 2.48 22.59 3.05
CA PRO A 80 2.24 22.92 1.65
C PRO A 80 1.01 22.18 1.09
N PRO A 81 0.43 22.65 -0.05
CA PRO A 81 -0.71 21.99 -0.69
C PRO A 81 -0.50 20.49 -0.89
N LEU A 82 -1.51 19.69 -0.59
CA LEU A 82 -1.47 18.22 -0.75
C LEU A 82 -1.53 17.85 -2.23
N ARG A 83 -0.51 17.15 -2.73
CA ARG A 83 -0.42 16.68 -4.11
C ARG A 83 -0.13 15.19 -4.26
N GLY A 84 0.05 14.48 -3.17
CA GLY A 84 0.30 13.05 -3.26
C GLY A 84 -0.13 12.27 -2.03
N PHE A 85 -0.62 11.04 -2.27
CA PHE A 85 -0.79 10.03 -1.24
C PHE A 85 -0.12 8.73 -1.71
N THR A 86 0.70 8.14 -0.85
CA THR A 86 1.36 6.87 -1.14
C THR A 86 1.02 5.83 -0.08
N GLY A 87 0.09 4.94 -0.41
CA GLY A 87 -0.27 3.77 0.37
C GLY A 87 0.72 2.63 0.16
N ASN A 88 1.91 2.73 0.79
CA ASN A 88 2.95 1.73 0.62
C ASN A 88 3.06 0.75 1.81
N ALA A 89 2.53 1.08 2.96
CA ALA A 89 2.46 0.14 4.06
C ALA A 89 1.62 -1.09 3.69
N GLY A 90 2.08 -2.25 4.14
CA GLY A 90 1.36 -3.49 3.95
C GLY A 90 1.83 -4.55 4.94
N VAL A 91 0.97 -5.53 5.17
CA VAL A 91 1.23 -6.66 6.06
C VAL A 91 0.84 -7.96 5.40
N GLN A 92 1.52 -9.03 5.81
CA GLN A 92 1.15 -10.42 5.55
C GLN A 92 1.31 -11.15 6.87
N TYR A 93 0.22 -11.65 7.42
CA TYR A 93 0.24 -12.49 8.62
C TYR A 93 0.48 -13.96 8.26
N ALA A 94 0.90 -14.74 9.25
CA ALA A 94 1.14 -16.18 9.08
C ALA A 94 -0.15 -16.98 8.84
N ASN A 95 -1.30 -16.42 9.21
CA ASN A 95 -2.62 -17.01 8.99
C ASN A 95 -3.64 -15.90 8.69
N ALA A 96 -4.86 -16.26 8.32
CA ALA A 96 -5.97 -15.37 8.05
C ALA A 96 -6.98 -15.30 9.22
N LEU A 97 -6.49 -15.43 10.45
CA LEU A 97 -7.29 -15.38 11.69
C LEU A 97 -6.95 -14.18 12.57
N THR A 98 -6.02 -13.35 12.13
CA THR A 98 -5.66 -12.13 12.89
C THR A 98 -6.74 -11.08 12.68
N GLU A 99 -7.35 -10.66 13.78
CA GLU A 99 -8.38 -9.63 13.82
C GLU A 99 -7.82 -8.31 14.32
N GLY A 100 -8.21 -7.22 13.71
CA GLY A 100 -7.90 -5.86 14.17
C GLY A 100 -8.89 -5.38 15.26
N PRO A 101 -8.63 -4.21 15.87
CA PRO A 101 -9.52 -3.66 16.91
C PRO A 101 -10.94 -3.34 16.44
N ASP A 102 -11.14 -3.18 15.13
CA ASP A 102 -12.45 -2.92 14.54
C ASP A 102 -13.25 -4.22 14.25
N GLY A 103 -12.78 -5.39 14.69
CA GLY A 103 -13.42 -6.68 14.44
C GLY A 103 -13.28 -7.19 12.99
N LEU A 104 -12.33 -6.63 12.24
CA LEU A 104 -12.09 -6.96 10.84
C LEU A 104 -10.76 -7.73 10.67
N GLU A 105 -10.66 -8.53 9.58
CA GLU A 105 -9.44 -9.25 9.25
C GLU A 105 -8.29 -8.25 9.01
N ALA A 106 -7.17 -8.45 9.69
CA ALA A 106 -6.12 -7.45 9.79
C ALA A 106 -5.35 -7.21 8.48
N THR A 107 -5.19 -8.22 7.61
CA THR A 107 -4.54 -8.04 6.31
C THR A 107 -5.41 -7.16 5.40
N PHE A 108 -6.71 -7.43 5.37
CA PHE A 108 -7.68 -6.67 4.58
C PHE A 108 -7.79 -5.23 5.12
N THR A 109 -7.86 -5.06 6.44
CA THR A 109 -7.91 -3.73 7.07
C THR A 109 -6.70 -2.89 6.69
N VAL A 110 -5.47 -3.40 6.87
CA VAL A 110 -4.25 -2.63 6.62
C VAL A 110 -3.99 -2.39 5.14
N ASN A 111 -4.18 -3.43 4.31
CA ASN A 111 -3.79 -3.35 2.90
C ASN A 111 -4.84 -2.68 2.01
N VAL A 112 -6.11 -2.69 2.43
CA VAL A 112 -7.25 -2.21 1.63
C VAL A 112 -7.96 -1.05 2.31
N LEU A 113 -8.60 -1.29 3.47
CA LEU A 113 -9.50 -0.33 4.09
C LEU A 113 -8.79 0.92 4.61
N ALA A 114 -7.62 0.79 5.22
CA ALA A 114 -6.84 1.92 5.71
C ALA A 114 -6.44 2.88 4.58
N ASN A 115 -6.03 2.35 3.43
CA ASN A 115 -5.72 3.17 2.26
C ASN A 115 -6.97 3.85 1.70
N HIS A 116 -8.09 3.10 1.62
CA HIS A 116 -9.35 3.66 1.18
C HIS A 116 -9.80 4.82 2.07
N LEU A 117 -9.79 4.62 3.37
CA LEU A 117 -10.17 5.63 4.35
C LEU A 117 -9.32 6.90 4.24
N PHE A 118 -7.98 6.78 4.13
CA PHE A 118 -7.12 7.95 3.90
C PHE A 118 -7.49 8.71 2.63
N VAL A 119 -7.65 8.00 1.52
CA VAL A 119 -8.01 8.62 0.23
C VAL A 119 -9.34 9.36 0.36
N ARG A 120 -10.35 8.73 0.95
CA ARG A 120 -11.69 9.32 1.11
C ARG A 120 -11.69 10.54 2.03
N LEU A 121 -10.97 10.49 3.14
CA LEU A 121 -10.90 11.61 4.09
C LEU A 121 -10.03 12.77 3.59
N LEU A 122 -9.10 12.53 2.68
CA LEU A 122 -8.20 13.58 2.14
C LEU A 122 -8.58 14.06 0.74
N GLN A 123 -9.57 13.44 0.07
CA GLN A 123 -9.85 13.68 -1.34
C GLN A 123 -10.16 15.14 -1.69
N ASP A 124 -10.83 15.88 -0.81
CA ASP A 124 -11.19 17.29 -0.98
C ASP A 124 -10.05 18.26 -0.65
N ARG A 125 -8.90 17.74 -0.23
CA ARG A 125 -7.67 18.51 0.03
C ARG A 125 -6.60 18.34 -1.03
N PHE A 126 -6.78 17.41 -1.97
CA PHE A 126 -5.85 17.30 -3.09
C PHE A 126 -5.94 18.51 -4.02
N VAL A 127 -4.79 19.07 -4.35
CA VAL A 127 -4.67 20.19 -5.30
C VAL A 127 -4.08 19.65 -6.61
N PRO A 128 -4.84 19.62 -7.70
CA PRO A 128 -4.35 19.14 -9.00
C PRO A 128 -3.12 19.93 -9.52
N PRO A 129 -2.23 19.27 -10.28
CA PRO A 129 -2.20 17.83 -10.53
C PRO A 129 -1.76 17.08 -9.29
N SER A 130 -2.46 15.97 -8.97
CA SER A 130 -2.18 15.15 -7.78
C SER A 130 -2.11 13.68 -8.14
N ARG A 131 -1.38 12.90 -7.35
CA ARG A 131 -1.23 11.45 -7.60
C ARG A 131 -1.37 10.61 -6.34
N ILE A 132 -2.20 9.58 -6.45
CA ILE A 132 -2.37 8.53 -5.45
C ILE A 132 -1.65 7.29 -5.95
N VAL A 133 -0.74 6.74 -5.15
CA VAL A 133 0.01 5.52 -5.49
C VAL A 133 -0.25 4.47 -4.43
N ILE A 134 -0.81 3.33 -4.82
CA ILE A 134 -1.05 2.18 -3.93
C ILE A 134 -0.09 1.05 -4.28
N THR A 135 0.73 0.64 -3.32
CA THR A 135 1.66 -0.48 -3.51
C THR A 135 0.91 -1.81 -3.46
N VAL A 136 0.92 -2.50 -4.59
CA VAL A 136 0.32 -3.82 -4.77
C VAL A 136 1.40 -4.92 -4.80
N SER A 137 1.16 -6.06 -5.43
CA SER A 137 2.10 -7.16 -5.56
C SER A 137 1.72 -8.03 -6.74
N ASP A 138 2.69 -8.64 -7.39
CA ASP A 138 2.52 -9.67 -8.42
C ASP A 138 1.80 -10.93 -7.94
N THR A 139 1.63 -11.10 -6.63
CA THR A 139 0.86 -12.22 -6.06
C THR A 139 -0.61 -12.21 -6.48
N HIS A 140 -1.15 -11.07 -6.96
CA HIS A 140 -2.50 -10.98 -7.51
C HIS A 140 -2.69 -11.75 -8.83
N PHE A 141 -1.61 -12.13 -9.53
CA PHE A 141 -1.71 -13.01 -10.70
C PHE A 141 -2.02 -14.45 -10.33
N GLY A 142 -1.57 -14.92 -9.16
CA GLY A 142 -1.83 -16.27 -8.68
C GLY A 142 -1.14 -17.39 -9.45
N ASP A 143 -0.26 -17.07 -10.40
CA ASP A 143 0.39 -18.03 -11.28
C ASP A 143 1.87 -18.25 -10.95
N PHE A 144 2.43 -19.34 -11.47
CA PHE A 144 3.83 -19.69 -11.27
C PHE A 144 4.80 -18.70 -11.91
N LYS A 145 4.41 -18.09 -13.03
CA LYS A 145 5.25 -17.15 -13.78
C LYS A 145 5.60 -15.91 -12.96
N HIS A 146 4.67 -15.40 -12.15
CA HIS A 146 4.85 -14.15 -11.43
C HIS A 146 5.37 -14.36 -10.01
N ASN A 147 5.07 -15.49 -9.34
CA ASN A 147 5.46 -15.69 -7.95
C ASN A 147 6.19 -17.02 -7.65
N LEU A 148 6.58 -17.78 -8.69
CA LEU A 148 7.27 -19.06 -8.57
C LEU A 148 6.53 -20.11 -7.69
N GLY A 149 5.20 -20.00 -7.57
CA GLY A 149 4.40 -20.85 -6.71
C GLY A 149 4.60 -20.61 -5.20
N MET A 150 5.32 -19.57 -4.80
CA MET A 150 5.60 -19.27 -3.39
C MET A 150 4.39 -18.77 -2.61
N VAL A 151 3.44 -18.15 -3.31
CA VAL A 151 2.23 -17.58 -2.71
C VAL A 151 1.02 -18.08 -3.49
N PRO A 152 0.00 -18.66 -2.83
CA PRO A 152 -1.26 -19.00 -3.48
C PRO A 152 -1.89 -17.77 -4.13
N GLY A 153 -2.58 -17.97 -5.25
CA GLY A 153 -3.34 -16.94 -5.92
C GLY A 153 -4.47 -16.38 -5.08
N PRO A 154 -5.03 -15.23 -5.49
CA PRO A 154 -6.17 -14.64 -4.82
C PRO A 154 -7.38 -15.59 -4.88
N ARG A 155 -8.24 -15.50 -3.86
CA ARG A 155 -9.54 -16.18 -3.81
C ARG A 155 -10.59 -15.11 -3.53
N TRP A 156 -11.19 -14.61 -4.60
CA TRP A 156 -12.21 -13.58 -4.46
C TRP A 156 -13.49 -14.16 -3.83
N GLN A 157 -14.05 -13.39 -2.91
CA GLN A 157 -15.34 -13.60 -2.28
C GLN A 157 -16.00 -12.23 -2.09
N SER A 158 -17.24 -12.19 -1.60
CA SER A 158 -17.84 -10.89 -1.29
C SER A 158 -16.98 -10.12 -0.29
N PRO A 159 -16.91 -8.80 -0.41
CA PRO A 159 -16.08 -7.98 0.50
C PRO A 159 -16.42 -8.16 1.98
N GLU A 160 -17.69 -8.45 2.30
CA GLU A 160 -18.15 -8.75 3.66
C GLU A 160 -17.54 -10.03 4.22
N ILE A 161 -17.27 -11.02 3.37
CA ILE A 161 -16.57 -12.24 3.75
C ILE A 161 -15.06 -11.96 3.86
N LEU A 162 -14.47 -11.25 2.89
CA LEU A 162 -13.05 -10.91 2.89
C LEU A 162 -12.62 -10.08 4.11
N ALA A 163 -13.54 -9.27 4.64
CA ALA A 163 -13.31 -8.48 5.83
C ALA A 163 -13.39 -9.28 7.15
N ARG A 164 -13.77 -10.57 7.11
CA ARG A 164 -13.87 -11.43 8.30
C ARG A 164 -12.67 -12.35 8.41
N THR A 165 -12.27 -12.66 9.64
CA THR A 165 -11.34 -13.77 9.89
C THR A 165 -11.94 -15.10 9.45
N GLY A 166 -11.10 -16.02 8.98
CA GLY A 166 -11.58 -17.33 8.54
C GLY A 166 -12.20 -17.37 7.14
N ALA A 167 -12.06 -16.32 6.34
CA ALA A 167 -12.64 -16.22 5.00
C ALA A 167 -12.20 -17.32 4.01
N PHE A 168 -11.07 -17.96 4.25
CA PHE A 168 -10.47 -18.93 3.31
C PHE A 168 -10.38 -20.33 3.90
N PRO A 169 -10.48 -21.41 3.07
CA PRO A 169 -10.11 -22.73 3.50
C PRO A 169 -8.67 -22.76 4.02
N GLY A 170 -8.45 -23.35 5.20
CA GLY A 170 -7.13 -23.37 5.85
C GLY A 170 -6.65 -21.99 6.34
N SER A 171 -7.57 -21.12 6.74
CA SER A 171 -7.25 -19.79 7.30
C SER A 171 -6.29 -19.82 8.48
N ASP A 172 -6.21 -20.93 9.21
CA ASP A 172 -5.27 -21.21 10.31
C ASP A 172 -3.84 -21.53 9.83
N THR A 173 -3.64 -21.70 8.53
CA THR A 173 -2.35 -22.08 7.94
C THR A 173 -1.63 -20.88 7.32
N THR A 174 -0.33 -21.04 7.08
CA THR A 174 0.46 -20.06 6.32
C THR A 174 -0.05 -19.88 4.88
N ALA A 175 -0.62 -20.92 4.28
CA ALA A 175 -1.24 -20.80 2.96
C ALA A 175 -2.48 -19.91 3.01
N GLY A 176 -3.31 -20.03 4.04
CA GLY A 176 -4.46 -19.13 4.26
C GLY A 176 -4.05 -17.67 4.43
N GLY A 177 -3.03 -17.39 5.24
CA GLY A 177 -2.50 -16.03 5.40
C GLY A 177 -1.92 -15.45 4.11
N ARG A 178 -1.27 -16.28 3.30
CA ARG A 178 -0.77 -15.86 1.96
C ARG A 178 -1.91 -15.64 0.97
N THR A 179 -3.00 -16.43 1.03
CA THR A 179 -4.20 -16.22 0.23
C THR A 179 -4.89 -14.91 0.60
N ALA A 180 -5.02 -14.60 1.90
CA ALA A 180 -5.53 -13.31 2.36
C ALA A 180 -4.70 -12.15 1.80
N TYR A 181 -3.37 -12.29 1.83
CA TYR A 181 -2.47 -11.28 1.28
C TYR A 181 -2.65 -11.11 -0.23
N SER A 182 -2.59 -12.18 -1.05
CA SER A 182 -2.75 -12.07 -2.50
C SER A 182 -4.12 -11.51 -2.88
N THR A 183 -5.19 -11.88 -2.16
CA THR A 183 -6.54 -11.36 -2.34
C THR A 183 -6.63 -9.87 -1.98
N SER A 184 -5.97 -9.42 -0.90
CA SER A 184 -5.91 -8.01 -0.53
C SER A 184 -5.18 -7.17 -1.58
N LYS A 185 -4.19 -7.74 -2.29
CA LYS A 185 -3.47 -7.04 -3.37
C LYS A 185 -4.29 -6.93 -4.65
N LEU A 186 -5.12 -7.92 -4.95
CA LEU A 186 -6.13 -7.83 -6.01
C LEU A 186 -7.19 -6.76 -5.65
N ALA A 187 -7.72 -6.78 -4.43
CA ALA A 187 -8.67 -5.79 -3.95
C ALA A 187 -8.12 -4.35 -4.04
N ALA A 188 -6.84 -4.16 -3.72
CA ALA A 188 -6.21 -2.85 -3.84
C ALA A 188 -6.15 -2.34 -5.29
N ILE A 189 -6.01 -3.23 -6.30
CA ILE A 189 -6.07 -2.85 -7.72
C ILE A 189 -7.50 -2.45 -8.09
N HIS A 190 -8.50 -3.21 -7.66
CA HIS A 190 -9.92 -2.83 -7.87
C HIS A 190 -10.22 -1.43 -7.35
N LEU A 191 -9.74 -1.08 -6.14
CA LEU A 191 -9.92 0.28 -5.61
C LEU A 191 -9.16 1.34 -6.42
N VAL A 192 -7.98 1.05 -6.95
CA VAL A 192 -7.26 1.99 -7.82
C VAL A 192 -8.07 2.29 -9.09
N HIS A 193 -8.72 1.31 -9.69
CA HIS A 193 -9.62 1.51 -10.83
C HIS A 193 -10.85 2.36 -10.44
N GLU A 194 -11.43 2.14 -9.26
CA GLU A 194 -12.53 2.95 -8.76
C GLU A 194 -12.11 4.40 -8.45
N TYR A 195 -10.93 4.61 -7.86
CA TYR A 195 -10.39 5.96 -7.68
C TYR A 195 -10.23 6.67 -9.01
N ALA A 196 -9.69 5.99 -10.02
CA ALA A 196 -9.48 6.57 -11.35
C ALA A 196 -10.79 7.02 -12.01
N ARG A 197 -11.91 6.37 -11.71
CA ARG A 197 -13.23 6.72 -12.24
C ARG A 197 -13.98 7.77 -11.42
N ARG A 198 -13.76 7.81 -10.11
CA ARG A 198 -14.61 8.56 -9.16
C ARG A 198 -13.98 9.82 -8.61
N LEU A 199 -12.63 9.91 -8.61
CA LEU A 199 -11.96 11.11 -8.13
C LEU A 199 -12.06 12.25 -9.14
N PRO A 200 -12.00 13.50 -8.68
CA PRO A 200 -12.01 14.67 -9.56
C PRO A 200 -10.88 14.64 -10.59
N GLU A 201 -11.11 15.26 -11.74
CA GLU A 201 -10.11 15.42 -12.79
C GLU A 201 -8.82 16.06 -12.25
N GLY A 202 -7.69 15.54 -12.69
CA GLY A 202 -6.36 15.97 -12.24
C GLY A 202 -5.87 15.28 -10.96
N ILE A 203 -6.62 14.32 -10.41
CA ILE A 203 -6.19 13.44 -9.33
C ILE A 203 -6.07 12.02 -9.89
N ASP A 204 -4.84 11.62 -10.24
CA ASP A 204 -4.57 10.29 -10.79
C ASP A 204 -4.39 9.25 -9.69
N ALA A 205 -4.87 8.03 -9.93
CA ALA A 205 -4.61 6.87 -9.08
C ALA A 205 -3.84 5.80 -9.84
N VAL A 206 -2.80 5.24 -9.24
CA VAL A 206 -1.90 4.26 -9.88
C VAL A 206 -1.59 3.11 -8.91
N ALA A 207 -1.66 1.88 -9.41
CA ALA A 207 -1.21 0.69 -8.70
C ALA A 207 0.27 0.44 -9.00
N TYR A 208 1.13 0.39 -7.97
CA TYR A 208 2.56 0.12 -8.13
C TYR A 208 2.92 -1.29 -7.65
N ASN A 209 3.53 -2.08 -8.52
CA ASN A 209 4.11 -3.39 -8.20
C ASN A 209 5.64 -3.32 -8.14
N PRO A 210 6.26 -3.62 -6.98
CA PRO A 210 7.71 -3.70 -6.86
C PRO A 210 8.31 -5.00 -7.42
N ALA A 211 7.52 -5.98 -7.84
CA ALA A 211 7.84 -7.40 -7.99
C ALA A 211 8.31 -8.03 -6.66
N PHE A 212 8.86 -9.23 -6.70
CA PHE A 212 9.39 -9.86 -5.48
C PHE A 212 10.64 -9.12 -4.98
N VAL A 213 10.58 -8.62 -3.74
CA VAL A 213 11.72 -7.91 -3.11
C VAL A 213 12.17 -8.69 -1.87
N PRO A 214 13.28 -9.44 -1.96
CA PRO A 214 13.80 -10.20 -0.83
C PRO A 214 14.12 -9.32 0.39
N GLY A 215 13.84 -9.84 1.60
CA GLY A 215 14.27 -9.19 2.85
C GLY A 215 13.49 -7.94 3.27
N THR A 216 12.29 -7.72 2.76
CA THR A 216 11.46 -6.55 3.12
C THR A 216 10.77 -6.67 4.48
N GLY A 217 10.84 -7.83 5.16
CA GLY A 217 10.19 -8.05 6.46
C GLY A 217 8.66 -7.99 6.41
N LEU A 218 8.07 -8.26 5.26
CA LEU A 218 6.63 -8.28 5.04
C LEU A 218 5.97 -9.45 5.82
N ALA A 219 6.60 -10.64 5.80
CA ALA A 219 6.18 -11.80 6.57
C ALA A 219 6.70 -11.69 8.01
N ARG A 220 5.85 -11.19 8.92
CA ARG A 220 6.24 -10.91 10.32
C ARG A 220 6.53 -12.18 11.12
N ASP A 221 5.82 -13.27 10.85
CA ASP A 221 5.84 -14.51 11.63
C ASP A 221 6.57 -15.64 10.91
N ALA A 222 7.50 -15.30 10.01
CA ALA A 222 8.30 -16.28 9.29
C ALA A 222 9.18 -17.08 10.27
N GLY A 223 9.11 -18.41 10.20
CA GLY A 223 9.95 -19.31 11.00
C GLY A 223 11.46 -19.15 10.70
N PRO A 224 12.34 -19.71 11.54
CA PRO A 224 13.80 -19.50 11.41
C PRO A 224 14.37 -19.94 10.06
N VAL A 225 13.88 -21.03 9.49
CA VAL A 225 14.30 -21.53 8.16
C VAL A 225 13.90 -20.55 7.05
N SER A 226 12.67 -20.02 7.11
CA SER A 226 12.18 -19.05 6.15
C SER A 226 12.96 -17.72 6.24
N ARG A 227 13.29 -17.28 7.46
CA ARG A 227 14.13 -16.09 7.68
C ARG A 227 15.55 -16.28 7.14
N PHE A 228 16.14 -17.47 7.31
CA PHE A 228 17.45 -17.78 6.76
C PHE A 228 17.43 -17.75 5.21
N ALA A 229 16.45 -18.40 4.60
CA ALA A 229 16.28 -18.41 3.14
C ALA A 229 16.08 -16.99 2.59
N MET A 230 15.22 -16.18 3.22
CA MET A 230 14.97 -14.78 2.85
C MET A 230 16.22 -13.89 2.96
N ARG A 231 17.12 -14.21 3.90
CA ARG A 231 18.33 -13.41 4.14
C ARG A 231 19.52 -13.80 3.27
N TYR A 232 19.69 -15.08 2.97
CA TYR A 232 20.92 -15.60 2.36
C TYR A 232 20.72 -16.24 0.97
N VAL A 233 19.58 -16.83 0.70
CA VAL A 233 19.32 -17.56 -0.55
C VAL A 233 18.58 -16.70 -1.57
N LEU A 234 17.46 -16.11 -1.16
CA LEU A 234 16.58 -15.36 -2.06
C LEU A 234 17.17 -14.05 -2.61
N PRO A 235 18.16 -13.37 -1.96
CA PRO A 235 18.82 -12.23 -2.59
C PRO A 235 19.49 -12.55 -3.93
N ALA A 236 19.93 -13.79 -4.15
CA ALA A 236 20.48 -14.21 -5.44
C ALA A 236 19.45 -14.13 -6.58
N LEU A 237 18.15 -14.22 -6.28
CA LEU A 237 17.08 -14.04 -7.27
C LEU A 237 17.02 -12.62 -7.84
N THR A 238 17.63 -11.62 -7.18
CA THR A 238 17.69 -10.25 -7.74
C THR A 238 18.58 -10.15 -8.99
N LEU A 239 19.36 -11.19 -9.30
CA LEU A 239 20.09 -11.33 -10.55
C LEU A 239 19.21 -11.86 -11.69
N THR A 240 17.97 -12.23 -11.41
CA THR A 240 16.99 -12.73 -12.37
C THR A 240 15.85 -11.73 -12.58
N PRO A 241 15.06 -11.85 -13.66
CA PRO A 241 13.88 -11.00 -13.88
C PRO A 241 12.76 -11.13 -12.82
N PHE A 242 12.81 -12.16 -11.97
CA PHE A 242 11.75 -12.45 -11.00
C PHE A 242 11.81 -11.59 -9.74
N ALA A 243 12.97 -11.03 -9.41
CA ALA A 243 13.11 -10.25 -8.18
C ALA A 243 13.74 -8.88 -8.45
N THR A 244 13.39 -7.93 -7.60
CA THR A 244 13.90 -6.56 -7.65
C THR A 244 14.67 -6.27 -6.37
N SER A 245 15.83 -5.63 -6.46
CA SER A 245 16.54 -5.20 -5.27
C SER A 245 15.73 -4.12 -4.53
N ARG A 246 15.84 -4.07 -3.20
CA ARG A 246 15.19 -3.05 -2.37
C ARG A 246 15.45 -1.63 -2.87
N ARG A 247 16.70 -1.36 -3.28
CA ARG A 247 17.11 -0.06 -3.80
C ARG A 247 16.45 0.28 -5.12
N ALA A 248 16.34 -0.68 -6.03
CA ALA A 248 15.69 -0.48 -7.33
C ALA A 248 14.17 -0.30 -7.16
N ALA A 249 13.52 -1.17 -6.36
CA ALA A 249 12.09 -1.07 -6.09
C ALA A 249 11.72 0.26 -5.41
N GLY A 250 12.52 0.72 -4.44
CA GLY A 250 12.29 2.02 -3.81
C GLY A 250 12.49 3.20 -4.77
N ARG A 251 13.45 3.12 -5.70
CA ARG A 251 13.61 4.14 -6.75
C ARG A 251 12.41 4.18 -7.68
N TYR A 252 11.96 3.03 -8.16
CA TYR A 252 10.77 2.97 -9.02
C TYR A 252 9.52 3.49 -8.32
N LEU A 253 9.33 3.16 -7.04
CA LEU A 253 8.23 3.73 -6.25
C LEU A 253 8.32 5.26 -6.23
N ALA A 254 9.49 5.82 -5.92
CA ALA A 254 9.68 7.26 -5.89
C ALA A 254 9.41 7.90 -7.27
N ASP A 255 9.87 7.27 -8.35
CA ASP A 255 9.67 7.74 -9.72
C ASP A 255 8.17 7.77 -10.10
N VAL A 256 7.38 6.78 -9.64
CA VAL A 256 5.92 6.77 -9.81
C VAL A 256 5.26 7.86 -8.96
N VAL A 257 5.67 8.01 -7.69
CA VAL A 257 5.13 9.01 -6.76
C VAL A 257 5.40 10.44 -7.26
N LEU A 258 6.59 10.69 -7.78
CA LEU A 258 6.99 12.00 -8.30
C LEU A 258 6.48 12.28 -9.72
N GLY A 259 5.80 11.33 -10.35
CA GLY A 259 5.31 11.47 -11.73
C GLY A 259 6.39 11.41 -12.81
N THR A 260 7.63 11.04 -12.48
CA THR A 260 8.70 10.84 -13.46
C THR A 260 8.52 9.56 -14.27
N THR A 261 7.77 8.60 -13.75
CA THR A 261 7.20 7.51 -14.54
C THR A 261 5.87 7.97 -15.10
N GLU A 262 5.77 8.08 -16.44
CA GLU A 262 4.51 8.35 -17.12
C GLU A 262 3.58 7.16 -16.93
N ALA A 263 2.48 7.37 -16.21
CA ALA A 263 1.47 6.37 -15.94
C ALA A 263 0.09 7.03 -16.00
N PRO A 264 -0.74 6.65 -16.98
CA PRO A 264 -2.12 7.11 -17.08
C PRO A 264 -2.93 6.80 -15.82
N ASN A 265 -3.97 7.58 -15.56
CA ASN A 265 -4.89 7.33 -14.46
C ASN A 265 -5.48 5.90 -14.54
N GLY A 266 -5.53 5.19 -13.43
CA GLY A 266 -5.96 3.78 -13.34
C GLY A 266 -4.90 2.75 -13.75
N SER A 267 -3.66 3.16 -14.06
CA SER A 267 -2.62 2.23 -14.52
C SER A 267 -2.10 1.32 -13.42
N TYR A 268 -1.70 0.12 -13.85
CA TYR A 268 -0.80 -0.75 -13.12
C TYR A 268 0.63 -0.56 -13.63
N VAL A 269 1.54 -0.27 -12.71
CA VAL A 269 2.97 -0.06 -13.01
C VAL A 269 3.77 -1.20 -12.40
N ASP A 270 4.31 -2.07 -13.25
CA ASP A 270 5.25 -3.11 -12.86
C ASP A 270 6.66 -2.52 -12.84
N ARG A 271 7.23 -2.38 -11.65
CA ARG A 271 8.55 -1.75 -11.46
C ARG A 271 8.54 -0.30 -11.97
N GLY A 272 9.09 -0.01 -13.09
CA GLY A 272 9.10 1.35 -13.68
C GLY A 272 8.35 1.45 -15.02
N LYS A 273 7.47 0.51 -15.34
CA LYS A 273 6.77 0.46 -16.63
C LYS A 273 5.29 0.19 -16.46
N VAL A 274 4.47 0.89 -17.22
CA VAL A 274 3.04 0.56 -17.32
C VAL A 274 2.90 -0.83 -17.93
N ALA A 275 2.09 -1.66 -17.30
CA ALA A 275 1.82 -3.03 -17.70
C ALA A 275 0.34 -3.37 -17.45
N ARG A 276 -0.08 -4.54 -17.91
CA ARG A 276 -1.40 -5.07 -17.60
C ARG A 276 -1.33 -5.90 -16.31
N SER A 277 -2.24 -5.69 -15.40
CA SER A 277 -2.45 -6.53 -14.22
C SER A 277 -3.19 -7.83 -14.59
N SER A 278 -3.52 -8.69 -13.61
CA SER A 278 -4.24 -9.94 -13.90
C SER A 278 -5.62 -9.67 -14.52
N GLU A 279 -6.13 -10.58 -15.32
CA GLU A 279 -7.47 -10.47 -15.92
C GLU A 279 -8.55 -10.28 -14.85
N GLU A 280 -8.43 -10.97 -13.70
CA GLU A 280 -9.36 -10.83 -12.59
C GLU A 280 -9.42 -9.44 -11.97
N SER A 281 -8.41 -8.60 -12.19
CA SER A 281 -8.39 -7.22 -11.69
C SER A 281 -9.29 -6.26 -12.51
N TYR A 282 -9.75 -6.68 -13.68
CA TYR A 282 -10.62 -5.88 -14.57
C TYR A 282 -12.08 -6.37 -14.52
N ASP A 283 -12.61 -6.58 -13.34
CA ASP A 283 -14.01 -6.98 -13.13
C ASP A 283 -14.80 -5.80 -12.54
N PRO A 284 -15.55 -5.05 -13.37
CA PRO A 284 -16.24 -3.84 -12.91
C PRO A 284 -17.28 -4.11 -11.81
N GLN A 285 -17.86 -5.32 -11.79
CA GLN A 285 -18.82 -5.68 -10.75
C GLN A 285 -18.10 -5.83 -9.39
N ARG A 286 -17.00 -6.59 -9.35
CA ARG A 286 -16.17 -6.75 -8.13
C ARG A 286 -15.60 -5.41 -7.65
N GLU A 287 -15.19 -4.55 -8.56
CA GLU A 287 -14.69 -3.22 -8.27
C GLU A 287 -15.74 -2.36 -7.57
N SER A 288 -16.98 -2.31 -8.13
CA SER A 288 -18.07 -1.56 -7.54
C SER A 288 -18.55 -2.14 -6.21
N GLU A 289 -18.70 -3.47 -6.11
CA GLU A 289 -19.08 -4.15 -4.88
C GLU A 289 -18.07 -3.87 -3.75
N LEU A 290 -16.77 -3.91 -4.09
CA LEU A 290 -15.70 -3.60 -3.13
C LEU A 290 -15.75 -2.13 -2.69
N TRP A 291 -15.97 -1.21 -3.63
CA TRP A 291 -16.09 0.20 -3.30
C TRP A 291 -17.21 0.45 -2.29
N ASP A 292 -18.41 -0.06 -2.60
CA ASP A 292 -19.58 0.14 -1.75
C ASP A 292 -19.41 -0.50 -0.36
N ALA A 293 -18.77 -1.66 -0.29
CA ALA A 293 -18.44 -2.30 0.97
C ALA A 293 -17.39 -1.52 1.76
N ALA A 294 -16.33 -1.04 1.09
CA ALA A 294 -15.30 -0.22 1.73
C ALA A 294 -15.86 1.08 2.30
N GLU A 295 -16.78 1.74 1.59
CA GLU A 295 -17.52 2.91 2.11
C GLU A 295 -18.30 2.55 3.38
N ARG A 296 -18.99 1.39 3.40
CA ARG A 296 -19.75 0.95 4.60
C ARG A 296 -18.82 0.63 5.77
N PHE A 297 -17.73 -0.11 5.55
CA PHE A 297 -16.77 -0.44 6.61
C PHE A 297 -16.03 0.78 7.16
N THR A 298 -15.82 1.78 6.32
CA THR A 298 -15.12 3.00 6.71
C THR A 298 -16.04 4.16 7.07
N ALA A 299 -17.36 4.02 6.96
CA ALA A 299 -18.30 4.98 7.53
C ALA A 299 -18.05 5.12 9.05
N ALA A 300 -18.21 6.32 9.59
CA ALA A 300 -18.19 6.51 11.03
C ALA A 300 -19.36 5.73 11.65
N LEU A 301 -19.09 4.90 12.64
CA LEU A 301 -20.09 4.31 13.50
C LEU A 301 -20.67 5.38 14.40
#